data_af9c8fa26b643c55bca8c4600df3a14c
#
_entry.id   af9c8fa26b643c55bca8c4600df3a14c
#
_cell.length_a   1.000
_cell.length_b   1.000
_cell.length_c   1.000
_cell.angle_alpha   90.00
_cell.angle_beta   90.00
_cell.angle_gamma   90.00
#
_symmetry.space_group_name_H-M   'P 1'
#
loop_
_entity.id
_entity.type
_entity.pdbx_description
1 polymer ?
#
loop_
_entity_poly.entity_id
_entity_poly.type
_entity_poly.pdbx_seq_one_letter_code
_entity_poly.pdbx_strand_id
1 'polypeptide(L)'
;MVKELFELGKSILIAIIAAFFIITFIFETVSVDGHSMYPTLNNKDRLIVEKVTYYFREPKKGDIVVIKYPKNPKEKFIKRVIATGGDRVRVENNKVYVNDEPKDENYIFEQRMEDFHEVKIPEGTIFVMGDNRNNSLDSRDERVGFVKLNMVVGKATLRIYPFKKWGMLSAITN
;
A
#
# COMPACT_ATOMS: atom_id res chain seq x y z
N MET A 1 11.71 -48.70 -8.67
CA MET A 1 10.42 -48.50 -7.96
C MET A 1 10.60 -47.88 -6.58
N VAL A 2 11.23 -48.53 -5.57
CA VAL A 2 11.42 -47.93 -4.22
C VAL A 2 12.33 -46.68 -4.27
N LYS A 3 13.41 -46.68 -5.02
CA LYS A 3 14.32 -45.54 -5.20
C LYS A 3 13.64 -44.35 -5.91
N GLU A 4 12.83 -44.61 -6.89
CA GLU A 4 12.04 -43.59 -7.62
C GLU A 4 10.98 -42.97 -6.73
N LEU A 5 10.30 -43.77 -5.91
CA LEU A 5 9.37 -43.27 -4.88
C LEU A 5 10.06 -42.38 -3.83
N PHE A 6 11.28 -42.76 -3.44
CA PHE A 6 12.07 -41.98 -2.49
C PHE A 6 12.51 -40.63 -3.09
N GLU A 7 12.99 -40.62 -4.33
CA GLU A 7 13.38 -39.38 -5.03
C GLU A 7 12.17 -38.46 -5.28
N LEU A 8 11.02 -39.02 -5.62
CA LEU A 8 9.77 -38.29 -5.75
C LEU A 8 9.36 -37.64 -4.40
N GLY A 9 9.40 -38.41 -3.32
CA GLY A 9 9.08 -37.90 -1.97
C GLY A 9 10.01 -36.75 -1.55
N LYS A 10 11.31 -36.88 -1.83
CA LYS A 10 12.30 -35.83 -1.58
C LYS A 10 12.03 -34.56 -2.40
N SER A 11 11.69 -34.71 -3.67
CA SER A 11 11.36 -33.56 -4.55
C SER A 11 10.11 -32.83 -4.06
N ILE A 12 9.07 -33.57 -3.67
CA ILE A 12 7.84 -33.00 -3.09
C ILE A 12 8.17 -32.24 -1.78
N LEU A 13 8.97 -32.81 -0.90
CA LEU A 13 9.36 -32.16 0.36
C LEU A 13 10.11 -30.85 0.09
N ILE A 14 11.07 -30.85 -0.82
CA ILE A 14 11.83 -29.64 -1.20
C ILE A 14 10.87 -28.59 -1.77
N ALA A 15 9.91 -28.98 -2.63
CA ALA A 15 8.95 -28.05 -3.19
C ALA A 15 8.04 -27.43 -2.13
N ILE A 16 7.59 -28.22 -1.13
CA ILE A 16 6.78 -27.74 -0.01
C ILE A 16 7.59 -26.74 0.84
N ILE A 17 8.84 -27.06 1.17
CA ILE A 17 9.72 -26.18 1.93
C ILE A 17 9.95 -24.87 1.16
N ALA A 18 10.28 -24.94 -0.13
CA ALA A 18 10.47 -23.76 -0.97
C ALA A 18 9.21 -22.90 -1.05
N ALA A 19 8.05 -23.50 -1.25
CA ALA A 19 6.75 -22.80 -1.27
C ALA A 19 6.47 -22.13 0.08
N PHE A 20 6.73 -22.80 1.21
CA PHE A 20 6.57 -22.23 2.54
C PHE A 20 7.46 -20.98 2.73
N PHE A 21 8.74 -21.06 2.33
CA PHE A 21 9.65 -19.91 2.40
C PHE A 21 9.15 -18.76 1.51
N ILE A 22 8.75 -19.04 0.28
CA ILE A 22 8.24 -18.02 -0.64
C ILE A 22 7.02 -17.32 -0.04
N ILE A 23 6.02 -18.07 0.42
CA ILE A 23 4.79 -17.50 0.98
C ILE A 23 5.10 -16.69 2.24
N THR A 24 5.99 -17.16 3.11
CA THR A 24 6.28 -16.51 4.39
C THR A 24 7.09 -15.22 4.22
N PHE A 25 8.08 -15.20 3.33
CA PHE A 25 9.03 -14.09 3.22
C PHE A 25 8.66 -13.09 2.12
N ILE A 26 7.96 -13.53 1.06
CA ILE A 26 7.60 -12.69 -0.07
C ILE A 26 6.24 -12.02 0.13
N PHE A 27 5.27 -12.74 0.70
CA PHE A 27 3.89 -12.26 0.84
C PHE A 27 3.45 -12.20 2.29
N GLU A 28 2.52 -11.30 2.56
CA GLU A 28 1.80 -11.21 3.83
C GLU A 28 0.32 -11.02 3.54
N THR A 29 -0.55 -11.73 4.28
CA THR A 29 -2.00 -11.49 4.19
C THR A 29 -2.40 -10.47 5.25
N VAL A 30 -3.07 -9.39 4.82
CA VAL A 30 -3.54 -8.32 5.69
C VAL A 30 -5.06 -8.19 5.59
N SER A 31 -5.73 -8.03 6.72
CA SER A 31 -7.15 -7.65 6.78
C SER A 31 -7.26 -6.13 6.87
N VAL A 32 -8.12 -5.54 6.04
CA VAL A 32 -8.45 -4.11 6.11
C VAL A 32 -9.31 -3.86 7.34
N ASP A 33 -8.87 -2.96 8.20
CA ASP A 33 -9.64 -2.47 9.33
C ASP A 33 -9.92 -0.99 9.17
N GLY A 34 -11.19 -0.61 9.14
CA GLY A 34 -11.65 0.75 8.94
C GLY A 34 -12.02 1.10 7.49
N HIS A 35 -12.23 2.39 7.25
CA HIS A 35 -12.84 2.90 6.01
C HIS A 35 -11.97 3.93 5.28
N SER A 36 -10.71 4.11 5.70
CA SER A 36 -9.84 5.17 5.16
C SER A 36 -9.49 4.98 3.67
N MET A 37 -9.65 3.78 3.13
CA MET A 37 -9.39 3.45 1.72
C MET A 37 -10.68 3.19 0.91
N TYR A 38 -11.86 3.49 1.48
CA TYR A 38 -13.12 3.43 0.74
C TYR A 38 -13.14 4.49 -0.38
N PRO A 39 -13.65 4.20 -1.58
CA PRO A 39 -14.34 2.99 -2.01
C PRO A 39 -13.40 1.89 -2.56
N THR A 40 -12.11 2.16 -2.70
CA THR A 40 -11.14 1.20 -3.26
C THR A 40 -11.06 -0.08 -2.43
N LEU A 41 -10.98 0.06 -1.11
CA LEU A 41 -11.00 -1.05 -0.16
C LEU A 41 -12.10 -0.87 0.86
N ASN A 42 -12.76 -1.97 1.20
CA ASN A 42 -13.79 -2.00 2.23
C ASN A 42 -13.26 -2.64 3.51
N ASN A 43 -13.90 -2.29 4.63
CA ASN A 43 -13.62 -2.95 5.91
C ASN A 43 -13.77 -4.47 5.77
N LYS A 44 -12.83 -5.22 6.36
CA LYS A 44 -12.71 -6.70 6.30
C LYS A 44 -12.31 -7.28 4.94
N ASP A 45 -11.97 -6.46 3.93
CA ASP A 45 -11.27 -6.98 2.76
C ASP A 45 -9.97 -7.66 3.19
N ARG A 46 -9.62 -8.79 2.55
CA ARG A 46 -8.32 -9.45 2.76
C ARG A 46 -7.45 -9.27 1.53
N LEU A 47 -6.22 -8.84 1.78
CA LEU A 47 -5.28 -8.46 0.74
C LEU A 47 -4.02 -9.30 0.84
N ILE A 48 -3.42 -9.56 -0.31
CA ILE A 48 -2.03 -10.01 -0.40
C ILE A 48 -1.14 -8.75 -0.52
N VAL A 49 -0.18 -8.67 0.36
CA VAL A 49 0.85 -7.63 0.41
C VAL A 49 2.18 -8.24 0.01
N GLU A 50 2.75 -7.73 -1.05
CA GLU A 50 4.06 -8.12 -1.56
C GLU A 50 5.14 -7.30 -0.86
N LYS A 51 6.04 -7.97 -0.14
CA LYS A 51 7.10 -7.33 0.63
C LYS A 51 8.38 -7.07 -0.18
N VAL A 52 8.62 -7.89 -1.18
CA VAL A 52 9.90 -7.87 -1.91
C VAL A 52 10.03 -6.77 -2.93
N THR A 53 8.93 -6.24 -3.47
CA THR A 53 8.93 -5.17 -4.47
C THR A 53 9.81 -4.00 -4.04
N TYR A 54 9.73 -3.59 -2.78
CA TYR A 54 10.45 -2.42 -2.26
C TYR A 54 11.88 -2.69 -1.77
N TYR A 55 12.38 -3.92 -1.95
CA TYR A 55 13.82 -4.19 -1.90
C TYR A 55 14.54 -3.83 -3.21
N PHE A 56 13.80 -3.80 -4.33
CA PHE A 56 14.37 -3.59 -5.67
C PHE A 56 14.00 -2.23 -6.27
N ARG A 57 12.96 -1.58 -5.78
CA ARG A 57 12.53 -0.26 -6.22
C ARG A 57 11.82 0.50 -5.09
N GLU A 58 11.79 1.80 -5.18
CA GLU A 58 10.99 2.62 -4.29
C GLU A 58 9.50 2.58 -4.63
N PRO A 59 8.60 2.90 -3.65
CA PRO A 59 7.19 3.11 -3.90
C PRO A 59 6.96 4.19 -4.98
N LYS A 60 6.00 3.95 -5.86
CA LYS A 60 5.62 4.90 -6.91
C LYS A 60 4.27 5.55 -6.58
N LYS A 61 4.04 6.75 -7.12
CA LYS A 61 2.73 7.43 -7.06
C LYS A 61 1.65 6.46 -7.56
N GLY A 62 0.53 6.41 -6.82
CA GLY A 62 -0.57 5.48 -7.09
C GLY A 62 -0.45 4.11 -6.43
N ASP A 63 0.74 3.66 -5.97
CA ASP A 63 0.87 2.39 -5.26
C ASP A 63 0.02 2.40 -3.97
N ILE A 64 -0.72 1.31 -3.71
CA ILE A 64 -1.37 1.10 -2.42
C ILE A 64 -0.37 0.36 -1.52
N VAL A 65 0.00 1.00 -0.42
CA VAL A 65 1.06 0.51 0.47
C VAL A 65 0.53 0.20 1.87
N VAL A 66 1.13 -0.81 2.49
CA VAL A 66 1.00 -1.02 3.93
C VAL A 66 2.19 -0.38 4.60
N ILE A 67 1.94 0.51 5.54
CA ILE A 67 2.96 1.24 6.30
C ILE A 67 2.82 0.95 7.79
N LYS A 68 3.92 1.02 8.54
CA LYS A 68 3.89 1.09 10.00
C LYS A 68 3.48 2.49 10.42
N TYR A 69 2.55 2.60 11.37
CA TYR A 69 2.15 3.91 11.89
C TYR A 69 3.32 4.55 12.68
N PRO A 70 3.76 5.78 12.34
CA PRO A 70 4.98 6.37 12.93
C PRO A 70 4.94 6.52 14.45
N LYS A 71 3.78 6.83 15.03
CA LYS A 71 3.61 6.98 16.48
C LYS A 71 3.47 5.64 17.22
N ASN A 72 3.03 4.58 16.52
CA ASN A 72 2.92 3.24 17.07
C ASN A 72 3.24 2.18 15.99
N PRO A 73 4.52 1.79 15.80
CA PRO A 73 4.93 0.87 14.73
C PRO A 73 4.34 -0.55 14.81
N LYS A 74 3.63 -0.90 15.89
CA LYS A 74 2.85 -2.15 15.99
C LYS A 74 1.58 -2.10 15.14
N GLU A 75 1.05 -0.90 14.93
CA GLU A 75 -0.11 -0.66 14.06
C GLU A 75 0.33 -0.48 12.61
N LYS A 76 -0.47 -1.00 11.69
CA LYS A 76 -0.25 -0.87 10.26
C LYS A 76 -1.40 -0.11 9.63
N PHE A 77 -1.08 0.82 8.73
CA PHE A 77 -2.05 1.54 7.93
C PHE A 77 -1.94 1.13 6.47
N ILE A 78 -3.06 1.13 5.77
CA ILE A 78 -3.11 0.97 4.32
C ILE A 78 -3.43 2.33 3.73
N LYS A 79 -2.60 2.83 2.82
CA LYS A 79 -2.72 4.15 2.20
C LYS A 79 -2.26 4.11 0.75
N ARG A 80 -2.63 5.16 -0.01
CA ARG A 80 -2.13 5.38 -1.37
C ARG A 80 -0.95 6.35 -1.34
N VAL A 81 0.09 6.03 -2.09
CA VAL A 81 1.22 6.95 -2.33
C VAL A 81 0.77 8.05 -3.28
N ILE A 82 0.85 9.28 -2.82
CA ILE A 82 0.49 10.48 -3.59
C ILE A 82 1.73 11.14 -4.19
N ALA A 83 2.80 11.19 -3.39
CA ALA A 83 4.07 11.79 -3.81
C ALA A 83 5.25 11.09 -3.15
N THR A 84 6.42 11.27 -3.73
CA THR A 84 7.70 10.67 -3.32
C THR A 84 8.73 11.75 -3.06
N GLY A 85 9.88 11.39 -2.53
CA GLY A 85 10.98 12.33 -2.25
C GLY A 85 11.25 13.27 -3.42
N GLY A 86 11.47 14.55 -3.11
CA GLY A 86 11.67 15.64 -4.08
C GLY A 86 10.41 16.31 -4.61
N ASP A 87 9.25 15.63 -4.59
CA ASP A 87 7.97 16.22 -5.04
C ASP A 87 7.48 17.32 -4.09
N ARG A 88 6.64 18.23 -4.62
CA ARG A 88 5.83 19.19 -3.86
C ARG A 88 4.37 18.76 -3.91
N VAL A 89 3.69 18.84 -2.77
CA VAL A 89 2.25 18.49 -2.65
C VAL A 89 1.49 19.61 -1.97
N ARG A 90 0.34 19.96 -2.52
CA ARG A 90 -0.67 20.80 -1.86
C ARG A 90 -2.08 20.30 -2.15
N VAL A 91 -3.02 20.68 -1.32
CA VAL A 91 -4.46 20.52 -1.61
C VAL A 91 -5.07 21.90 -1.66
N GLU A 92 -5.70 22.23 -2.76
CA GLU A 92 -6.32 23.53 -3.00
C GLU A 92 -7.60 23.36 -3.82
N ASN A 93 -8.68 24.02 -3.40
CA ASN A 93 -9.96 23.96 -4.10
C ASN A 93 -10.44 22.50 -4.37
N ASN A 94 -10.32 21.64 -3.37
CA ASN A 94 -10.71 20.23 -3.42
C ASN A 94 -9.89 19.37 -4.41
N LYS A 95 -8.71 19.81 -4.84
CA LYS A 95 -7.83 19.06 -5.73
C LYS A 95 -6.45 18.89 -5.11
N VAL A 96 -5.88 17.72 -5.31
CA VAL A 96 -4.48 17.44 -4.97
C VAL A 96 -3.61 17.87 -6.15
N TYR A 97 -2.57 18.64 -5.87
CA TYR A 97 -1.55 19.02 -6.82
C TYR A 97 -0.23 18.38 -6.44
N VAL A 98 0.46 17.82 -7.42
CA VAL A 98 1.82 17.31 -7.26
C VAL A 98 2.70 17.98 -8.31
N ASN A 99 3.71 18.73 -7.88
CA ASN A 99 4.59 19.53 -8.73
C ASN A 99 3.80 20.50 -9.64
N ASP A 100 2.80 21.18 -9.05
CA ASP A 100 1.87 22.11 -9.71
C ASP A 100 0.88 21.47 -10.71
N GLU A 101 0.95 20.16 -10.92
CA GLU A 101 0.01 19.44 -11.78
C GLU A 101 -1.17 18.90 -10.95
N PRO A 102 -2.43 19.19 -11.31
CA PRO A 102 -3.59 18.62 -10.65
C PRO A 102 -3.65 17.11 -10.93
N LYS A 103 -3.96 16.32 -9.90
CA LYS A 103 -4.17 14.89 -10.05
C LYS A 103 -5.62 14.57 -10.41
N ASP A 104 -5.79 13.66 -11.36
CA ASP A 104 -7.09 13.06 -11.64
C ASP A 104 -7.30 11.89 -10.67
N GLU A 105 -8.24 12.07 -9.73
CA GLU A 105 -8.45 11.15 -8.62
C GLU A 105 -9.86 10.55 -8.65
N ASN A 106 -10.20 9.86 -9.73
CA ASN A 106 -11.50 9.21 -9.92
C ASN A 106 -11.78 8.04 -8.94
N TYR A 107 -10.80 7.71 -8.11
CA TYR A 107 -10.87 6.65 -7.08
C TYR A 107 -11.28 7.14 -5.70
N ILE A 108 -11.32 8.44 -5.45
CA ILE A 108 -11.69 8.98 -4.12
C ILE A 108 -13.20 8.94 -3.91
N PHE A 109 -13.59 8.81 -2.62
CA PHE A 109 -15.02 8.75 -2.25
C PHE A 109 -15.70 10.12 -2.32
N GLU A 110 -15.09 11.11 -1.68
CA GLU A 110 -15.61 12.47 -1.63
C GLU A 110 -14.61 13.42 -2.28
N GLN A 111 -15.12 14.29 -3.17
CA GLN A 111 -14.27 15.28 -3.82
C GLN A 111 -13.99 16.49 -2.93
N ARG A 112 -14.78 16.71 -1.86
CA ARG A 112 -14.55 17.81 -0.94
C ARG A 112 -13.43 17.48 0.04
N MET A 113 -12.41 18.32 0.10
CA MET A 113 -11.26 18.18 0.98
C MET A 113 -10.93 19.53 1.60
N GLU A 114 -10.39 19.52 2.82
CA GLU A 114 -9.76 20.70 3.40
C GLU A 114 -8.47 21.03 2.65
N ASP A 115 -8.20 22.33 2.51
CA ASP A 115 -6.96 22.80 1.91
C ASP A 115 -5.76 22.40 2.78
N PHE A 116 -4.68 22.04 2.13
CA PHE A 116 -3.42 21.67 2.76
C PHE A 116 -2.29 22.47 2.09
N HIS A 117 -1.53 23.21 2.91
CA HIS A 117 -0.45 24.05 2.41
C HIS A 117 0.62 23.24 1.68
N GLU A 118 1.30 23.90 0.75
CA GLU A 118 2.35 23.24 -0.02
C GLU A 118 3.49 22.77 0.89
N VAL A 119 3.88 21.50 0.70
CA VAL A 119 5.04 20.90 1.36
C VAL A 119 5.95 20.24 0.34
N LYS A 120 7.26 20.34 0.53
CA LYS A 120 8.25 19.56 -0.23
C LYS A 120 8.52 18.25 0.52
N ILE A 121 8.40 17.14 -0.19
CA ILE A 121 8.61 15.80 0.37
C ILE A 121 10.11 15.56 0.53
N PRO A 122 10.61 15.27 1.74
CA PRO A 122 12.02 14.95 1.95
C PRO A 122 12.44 13.67 1.21
N GLU A 123 13.68 13.63 0.74
CA GLU A 123 14.26 12.42 0.15
C GLU A 123 14.19 11.23 1.12
N GLY A 124 13.98 10.03 0.58
CA GLY A 124 13.83 8.81 1.39
C GLY A 124 12.49 8.72 2.14
N THR A 125 11.51 9.58 1.80
CA THR A 125 10.15 9.55 2.37
C THR A 125 9.09 9.56 1.27
N ILE A 126 7.86 9.20 1.66
CA ILE A 126 6.68 9.28 0.81
C ILE A 126 5.57 10.05 1.52
N PHE A 127 4.70 10.67 0.73
CA PHE A 127 3.46 11.29 1.18
C PHE A 127 2.29 10.39 0.79
N VAL A 128 1.49 9.98 1.76
CA VAL A 128 0.41 9.03 1.57
C VAL A 128 -0.92 9.63 1.99
N MET A 129 -1.99 9.27 1.27
CA MET A 129 -3.35 9.66 1.63
C MET A 129 -4.29 8.45 1.57
N GLY A 130 -5.37 8.50 2.35
CA GLY A 130 -6.48 7.57 2.17
C GLY A 130 -7.35 7.97 0.98
N ASP A 131 -8.01 7.01 0.35
CA ASP A 131 -8.97 7.28 -0.74
C ASP A 131 -10.28 7.86 -0.20
N ASN A 132 -10.59 7.62 1.08
CA ASN A 132 -11.64 8.32 1.83
C ASN A 132 -11.04 9.56 2.51
N ARG A 133 -10.93 10.65 1.78
CA ARG A 133 -10.18 11.86 2.12
C ARG A 133 -10.58 12.49 3.45
N ASN A 134 -11.85 12.48 3.78
CA ASN A 134 -12.38 13.11 5.00
C ASN A 134 -12.41 12.14 6.21
N ASN A 135 -12.17 10.84 5.98
CA ASN A 135 -12.11 9.83 7.02
C ASN A 135 -10.80 9.03 6.97
N SER A 136 -9.68 9.75 6.96
CA SER A 136 -8.36 9.15 6.89
C SER A 136 -7.34 9.89 7.74
N LEU A 137 -6.73 9.17 8.66
CA LEU A 137 -5.49 9.61 9.32
C LEU A 137 -4.33 9.27 8.38
N ASP A 138 -3.70 10.30 7.76
CA ASP A 138 -2.69 10.16 6.75
C ASP A 138 -1.65 11.30 6.79
N SER A 139 -0.82 11.45 5.77
CA SER A 139 0.32 12.40 5.78
C SER A 139 -0.06 13.87 5.93
N ARG A 140 -1.33 14.22 5.78
CA ARG A 140 -1.82 15.58 6.07
C ARG A 140 -1.86 15.89 7.57
N ASP A 141 -1.90 14.85 8.38
CA ASP A 141 -1.86 14.97 9.85
C ASP A 141 -0.43 14.74 10.35
N GLU A 142 0.06 15.62 11.22
CA GLU A 142 1.42 15.57 11.79
C GLU A 142 1.72 14.26 12.54
N ARG A 143 0.68 13.54 12.98
CA ARG A 143 0.83 12.23 13.64
C ARG A 143 1.36 11.17 12.69
N VAL A 144 1.11 11.31 11.40
CA VAL A 144 1.65 10.45 10.33
C VAL A 144 2.79 11.15 9.61
N GLY A 145 2.56 12.36 9.10
CA GLY A 145 3.55 13.18 8.40
C GLY A 145 4.19 12.44 7.21
N PHE A 146 5.46 12.73 6.97
CA PHE A 146 6.24 12.05 5.92
C PHE A 146 6.66 10.65 6.38
N VAL A 147 6.26 9.64 5.61
CA VAL A 147 6.53 8.24 5.94
C VAL A 147 7.89 7.82 5.36
N LYS A 148 8.82 7.42 6.23
CA LYS A 148 10.13 6.93 5.80
C LYS A 148 10.00 5.61 5.03
N LEU A 149 10.84 5.40 4.01
CA LEU A 149 10.80 4.18 3.18
C LEU A 149 10.97 2.90 3.99
N ASN A 150 11.75 2.91 5.07
CA ASN A 150 11.93 1.75 5.96
C ASN A 150 10.68 1.43 6.82
N MET A 151 9.68 2.29 6.83
CA MET A 151 8.38 2.04 7.47
C MET A 151 7.36 1.41 6.51
N VAL A 152 7.68 1.33 5.22
CA VAL A 152 6.84 0.66 4.24
C VAL A 152 7.02 -0.85 4.37
N VAL A 153 5.94 -1.55 4.68
CA VAL A 153 5.92 -3.02 4.85
C VAL A 153 5.90 -3.72 3.50
N GLY A 154 5.11 -3.19 2.55
CA GLY A 154 4.98 -3.76 1.22
C GLY A 154 3.86 -3.12 0.42
N LYS A 155 3.68 -3.61 -0.81
CA LYS A 155 2.65 -3.19 -1.76
C LYS A 155 1.44 -4.11 -1.66
N ALA A 156 0.25 -3.57 -1.47
CA ALA A 156 -0.99 -4.31 -1.60
C ALA A 156 -1.28 -4.54 -3.10
N THR A 157 -1.28 -5.80 -3.53
CA THR A 157 -1.35 -6.17 -4.95
C THR A 157 -2.62 -6.87 -5.34
N LEU A 158 -3.18 -7.68 -4.43
CA LEU A 158 -4.33 -8.54 -4.74
C LEU A 158 -5.33 -8.53 -3.59
N ARG A 159 -6.61 -8.33 -3.90
CA ARG A 159 -7.70 -8.62 -2.97
C ARG A 159 -8.16 -10.06 -3.15
N ILE A 160 -8.12 -10.85 -2.07
CA ILE A 160 -8.50 -12.27 -2.07
C ILE A 160 -9.87 -12.52 -1.43
N TYR A 161 -10.39 -11.56 -0.64
CA TYR A 161 -11.71 -11.64 -0.03
C TYR A 161 -12.33 -10.23 0.03
N PRO A 162 -13.65 -10.09 -0.18
CA PRO A 162 -14.63 -11.11 -0.53
C PRO A 162 -14.43 -11.65 -1.96
N PHE A 163 -14.74 -12.92 -2.17
CA PHE A 163 -14.52 -13.58 -3.48
C PHE A 163 -15.23 -12.89 -4.65
N LYS A 164 -16.37 -12.23 -4.39
CA LYS A 164 -17.09 -11.43 -5.41
C LYS A 164 -16.31 -10.22 -5.91
N LYS A 165 -15.31 -9.77 -5.15
CA LYS A 165 -14.44 -8.61 -5.46
C LYS A 165 -12.97 -9.04 -5.64
N TRP A 166 -12.73 -10.33 -5.87
CA TRP A 166 -11.37 -10.82 -6.09
C TRP A 166 -10.75 -10.15 -7.32
N GLY A 167 -9.52 -9.69 -7.20
CA GLY A 167 -8.83 -9.05 -8.30
C GLY A 167 -7.61 -8.24 -7.88
N MET A 168 -6.81 -7.89 -8.88
CA MET A 168 -5.63 -7.05 -8.71
C MET A 168 -6.04 -5.64 -8.25
N LEU A 169 -5.28 -5.09 -7.32
CA LEU A 169 -5.39 -3.70 -6.95
C LEU A 169 -4.53 -2.87 -7.91
N SER A 170 -5.18 -2.11 -8.78
CA SER A 170 -4.46 -1.26 -9.72
C SER A 170 -3.82 -0.07 -9.00
N ALA A 171 -2.54 0.15 -9.25
CA ALA A 171 -1.96 1.47 -9.08
C ALA A 171 -2.55 2.34 -10.21
N ILE A 172 -3.32 3.36 -9.86
CA ILE A 172 -3.77 4.34 -10.84
C ILE A 172 -2.60 5.28 -11.04
N THR A 173 -1.85 5.04 -12.11
CA THR A 173 -0.81 5.94 -12.60
C THR A 173 -1.43 6.80 -13.70
N ASN A 174 -1.58 8.08 -13.45
CA ASN A 174 -1.64 9.10 -14.49
C ASN A 174 -0.24 9.64 -14.69
#